data_b8139261385bd5bb1cd9351f82f47743
#
_entry.id   b8139261385bd5bb1cd9351f82f47743
#
_cell.length_a   1.000
_cell.length_b   1.000
_cell.length_c   1.000
_cell.angle_alpha   90.00
_cell.angle_beta   90.00
_cell.angle_gamma   90.00
#
_symmetry.space_group_name_H-M   'P 1'
#
loop_
_entity.id
_entity.type
_entity.pdbx_description
1 polymer ?
#
loop_
_entity_poly.entity_id
_entity_poly.type
_entity_poly.pdbx_seq_one_letter_code
_entity_poly.pdbx_strand_id
1 'polypeptide(L)'
;MDKKYSKETLCVQAGWTPKKGEPRVLPIYQSTTFKYDTSEQMARLFDLEDSGYFYTRLQNPTNDAVAAKIAALEGGVGAMLTSSGQAANFYAIFNICQAGDHFVCSSTIYGGTFNLFGVTLKKLGIECTFIDANASEEEIDKAFRPNTKALFGETISNPSIDVLDIEKFARIAHKHGVPLIVDNTFATPIN
;
A
#
# COMPACT_ATOMS: atom_id res chain seq x y z
N MET A 1 -25.01 3.19 -15.36
CA MET A 1 -24.30 4.48 -15.19
C MET A 1 -23.67 4.45 -13.82
N ASP A 2 -22.38 4.22 -13.73
CA ASP A 2 -21.66 4.25 -12.45
C ASP A 2 -21.64 5.69 -11.96
N LYS A 3 -22.36 5.90 -10.86
CA LYS A 3 -22.50 7.21 -10.26
C LYS A 3 -21.15 7.56 -9.59
N LYS A 4 -20.36 8.40 -10.25
CA LYS A 4 -19.09 8.85 -9.70
C LYS A 4 -19.38 9.81 -8.55
N TYR A 5 -19.15 9.38 -7.32
CA TYR A 5 -19.28 10.23 -6.13
C TYR A 5 -18.10 11.21 -6.00
N SER A 6 -18.35 12.37 -5.38
CA SER A 6 -17.29 13.31 -5.01
C SER A 6 -16.41 12.72 -3.89
N LYS A 7 -15.18 13.23 -3.72
CA LYS A 7 -14.26 12.78 -2.65
C LYS A 7 -14.91 12.93 -1.26
N GLU A 8 -15.65 14.01 -0.99
CA GLU A 8 -16.34 14.25 0.27
C GLU A 8 -17.40 13.17 0.54
N THR A 9 -18.14 12.77 -0.49
CA THR A 9 -19.11 11.70 -0.38
C THR A 9 -18.41 10.36 -0.11
N LEU A 10 -17.29 10.08 -0.78
CA LEU A 10 -16.50 8.86 -0.53
C LEU A 10 -15.94 8.82 0.89
N CYS A 11 -15.46 9.95 1.44
CA CYS A 11 -15.01 10.03 2.84
C CYS A 11 -16.06 9.53 3.82
N VAL A 12 -17.34 9.84 3.56
CA VAL A 12 -18.45 9.46 4.44
C VAL A 12 -19.00 8.07 4.10
N GLN A 13 -19.22 7.77 2.81
CA GLN A 13 -20.04 6.64 2.37
C GLN A 13 -19.24 5.41 1.92
N ALA A 14 -17.99 5.56 1.46
CA ALA A 14 -17.23 4.42 0.93
C ALA A 14 -16.84 3.41 2.01
N GLY A 15 -16.62 2.17 1.59
CA GLY A 15 -16.14 1.08 2.43
C GLY A 15 -17.22 0.29 3.17
N TRP A 16 -18.44 0.83 3.31
CA TRP A 16 -19.56 0.13 3.95
C TRP A 16 -20.87 0.43 3.25
N THR A 17 -21.57 -0.62 2.88
CA THR A 17 -22.93 -0.53 2.32
C THR A 17 -23.86 -1.39 3.17
N PRO A 18 -24.65 -0.79 4.09
CA PRO A 18 -25.52 -1.55 4.97
C PRO A 18 -26.68 -2.19 4.21
N LYS A 19 -27.02 -3.41 4.58
CA LYS A 19 -28.23 -4.11 4.13
C LYS A 19 -29.44 -3.68 4.98
N LYS A 20 -30.62 -4.15 4.58
CA LYS A 20 -31.87 -3.88 5.32
C LYS A 20 -31.74 -4.37 6.77
N GLY A 21 -31.92 -3.45 7.72
CA GLY A 21 -31.84 -3.76 9.16
C GLY A 21 -30.44 -3.69 9.76
N GLU A 22 -29.42 -3.46 8.95
CA GLU A 22 -28.05 -3.26 9.45
C GLU A 22 -27.79 -1.80 9.87
N PRO A 23 -26.84 -1.57 10.78
CA PRO A 23 -26.44 -0.22 11.18
C PRO A 23 -25.91 0.59 9.99
N ARG A 24 -26.20 1.90 9.96
CA ARG A 24 -25.62 2.79 8.94
C ARG A 24 -24.12 2.92 9.04
N VAL A 25 -23.59 2.88 10.26
CA VAL A 25 -22.16 2.86 10.54
C VAL A 25 -21.74 1.44 10.84
N LEU A 26 -20.67 0.97 10.23
CA LEU A 26 -20.13 -0.36 10.50
C LEU A 26 -19.77 -0.49 11.99
N PRO A 27 -20.26 -1.50 12.71
CA PRO A 27 -19.83 -1.80 14.06
C PRO A 27 -18.34 -2.18 14.13
N ILE A 28 -17.69 -1.92 15.26
CA ILE A 28 -16.33 -2.38 15.48
C ILE A 28 -16.37 -3.86 15.86
N TYR A 29 -15.79 -4.72 15.03
CA TYR A 29 -15.71 -6.16 15.25
C TYR A 29 -14.46 -6.52 16.05
N GLN A 30 -14.57 -6.51 17.38
CA GLN A 30 -13.50 -6.91 18.29
C GLN A 30 -13.56 -8.43 18.56
N SER A 31 -13.39 -9.23 17.53
CA SER A 31 -13.37 -10.69 17.63
C SER A 31 -12.14 -11.26 16.95
N THR A 32 -11.53 -12.27 17.54
CA THR A 32 -10.42 -13.01 16.94
C THR A 32 -10.93 -14.05 15.93
N THR A 33 -12.05 -14.70 16.26
CA THR A 33 -12.65 -15.80 15.47
C THR A 33 -14.12 -15.54 15.21
N PHE A 34 -14.65 -16.22 14.21
CA PHE A 34 -16.04 -16.11 13.79
C PHE A 34 -16.71 -17.49 13.83
N LYS A 35 -17.99 -17.56 14.18
CA LYS A 35 -18.74 -18.80 14.32
C LYS A 35 -19.38 -19.19 12.98
N TYR A 36 -19.32 -20.47 12.67
CA TYR A 36 -20.06 -21.13 11.61
C TYR A 36 -20.87 -22.29 12.18
N ASP A 37 -21.89 -22.74 11.46
CA ASP A 37 -22.80 -23.75 11.96
C ASP A 37 -22.25 -25.18 11.81
N THR A 38 -21.39 -25.42 10.81
CA THR A 38 -20.81 -26.74 10.55
C THR A 38 -19.30 -26.67 10.27
N SER A 39 -18.59 -27.78 10.50
CA SER A 39 -17.18 -27.93 10.16
C SER A 39 -16.92 -27.92 8.64
N GLU A 40 -17.90 -28.39 7.85
CA GLU A 40 -17.81 -28.36 6.40
C GLU A 40 -17.83 -26.94 5.84
N GLN A 41 -18.59 -26.03 6.45
CA GLN A 41 -18.54 -24.60 6.09
C GLN A 41 -17.16 -24.00 6.38
N MET A 42 -16.60 -24.32 7.54
CA MET A 42 -15.23 -23.88 7.88
C MET A 42 -14.18 -24.46 6.94
N ALA A 43 -14.28 -25.75 6.59
CA ALA A 43 -13.34 -26.38 5.65
C ALA A 43 -13.32 -25.66 4.30
N ARG A 44 -14.48 -25.34 3.72
CA ARG A 44 -14.57 -24.61 2.46
C ARG A 44 -13.93 -23.22 2.52
N LEU A 45 -13.98 -22.53 3.66
CA LEU A 45 -13.29 -21.25 3.83
C LEU A 45 -11.78 -21.42 3.83
N PHE A 46 -11.25 -22.47 4.50
CA PHE A 46 -9.83 -22.77 4.52
C PHE A 46 -9.33 -23.22 3.14
N ASP A 47 -10.16 -23.92 2.37
CA ASP A 47 -9.84 -24.38 1.01
C ASP A 47 -10.07 -23.27 -0.04
N LEU A 48 -10.48 -22.05 0.39
CA LEU A 48 -10.78 -20.90 -0.47
C LEU A 48 -11.89 -21.16 -1.49
N GLU A 49 -12.78 -22.11 -1.21
CA GLU A 49 -13.95 -22.44 -2.02
C GLU A 49 -15.16 -21.55 -1.67
N ASP A 50 -15.11 -20.89 -0.52
CA ASP A 50 -16.14 -19.98 -0.04
C ASP A 50 -15.51 -18.70 0.51
N SER A 51 -16.32 -17.64 0.67
CA SER A 51 -15.89 -16.36 1.20
C SER A 51 -16.51 -16.10 2.57
N GLY A 52 -15.75 -15.60 3.52
CA GLY A 52 -16.22 -15.26 4.85
C GLY A 52 -15.10 -15.00 5.84
N TYR A 53 -15.46 -14.43 6.97
CA TYR A 53 -14.52 -14.13 8.05
C TYR A 53 -14.42 -15.35 8.97
N PHE A 54 -13.19 -15.82 9.23
CA PHE A 54 -12.98 -16.90 10.19
C PHE A 54 -11.90 -16.56 11.24
N TYR A 55 -10.92 -15.72 10.87
CA TYR A 55 -9.86 -15.31 11.77
C TYR A 55 -9.37 -13.90 11.47
N THR A 56 -9.39 -13.01 12.49
CA THR A 56 -9.09 -11.57 12.32
C THR A 56 -7.69 -11.26 11.78
N ARG A 57 -6.69 -12.09 12.05
CA ARG A 57 -5.36 -11.90 11.47
C ARG A 57 -5.37 -11.93 9.94
N LEU A 58 -6.31 -12.66 9.35
CA LEU A 58 -6.45 -12.77 7.89
C LEU A 58 -7.44 -11.75 7.35
N GLN A 59 -8.62 -11.65 7.96
CA GLN A 59 -9.70 -10.77 7.53
C GLN A 59 -10.58 -10.36 8.72
N ASN A 60 -11.05 -9.11 8.70
CA ASN A 60 -11.99 -8.59 9.69
C ASN A 60 -12.90 -7.54 9.02
N PRO A 61 -14.23 -7.57 9.25
CA PRO A 61 -15.15 -6.62 8.62
C PRO A 61 -14.77 -5.14 8.81
N THR A 62 -14.25 -4.78 9.99
CA THR A 62 -13.82 -3.41 10.28
C THR A 62 -12.60 -3.01 9.45
N ASN A 63 -11.59 -3.88 9.37
CA ASN A 63 -10.39 -3.62 8.60
C ASN A 63 -10.70 -3.53 7.10
N ASP A 64 -11.53 -4.45 6.60
CA ASP A 64 -11.91 -4.50 5.19
C ASP A 64 -12.70 -3.27 4.77
N ALA A 65 -13.59 -2.77 5.63
CA ALA A 65 -14.34 -1.54 5.34
C ALA A 65 -13.42 -0.30 5.27
N VAL A 66 -12.41 -0.22 6.15
CA VAL A 66 -11.43 0.87 6.10
C VAL A 66 -10.54 0.73 4.86
N ALA A 67 -10.05 -0.47 4.57
CA ALA A 67 -9.24 -0.74 3.38
C ALA A 67 -10.02 -0.38 2.09
N ALA A 68 -11.28 -0.81 1.98
CA ALA A 68 -12.13 -0.47 0.84
C ALA A 68 -12.37 1.04 0.71
N LYS A 69 -12.52 1.75 1.84
CA LYS A 69 -12.64 3.22 1.82
C LYS A 69 -11.37 3.90 1.29
N ILE A 70 -10.19 3.51 1.76
CA ILE A 70 -8.92 4.06 1.29
C ILE A 70 -8.73 3.76 -0.20
N ALA A 71 -8.98 2.52 -0.62
CA ALA A 71 -8.93 2.15 -2.04
C ALA A 71 -9.85 3.02 -2.90
N ALA A 72 -11.08 3.29 -2.44
CA ALA A 72 -12.02 4.15 -3.17
C ALA A 72 -11.55 5.62 -3.26
N LEU A 73 -10.93 6.15 -2.20
CA LEU A 73 -10.39 7.52 -2.16
C LEU A 73 -9.18 7.69 -3.07
N GLU A 74 -8.31 6.68 -3.11
CA GLU A 74 -7.11 6.66 -3.98
C GLU A 74 -7.42 6.22 -5.42
N GLY A 75 -8.64 5.76 -5.71
CA GLY A 75 -8.99 5.20 -7.02
C GLY A 75 -8.29 3.88 -7.31
N GLY A 76 -7.83 3.19 -6.26
CA GLY A 76 -7.10 1.92 -6.34
C GLY A 76 -8.02 0.71 -6.48
N VAL A 77 -7.44 -0.41 -6.90
CA VAL A 77 -8.16 -1.69 -7.07
C VAL A 77 -8.36 -2.44 -5.75
N GLY A 78 -7.60 -2.09 -4.71
CA GLY A 78 -7.66 -2.70 -3.38
C GLY A 78 -6.72 -2.00 -2.41
N ALA A 79 -6.87 -2.32 -1.12
CA ALA A 79 -5.97 -1.87 -0.07
C ALA A 79 -5.84 -2.92 1.02
N MET A 80 -4.75 -2.85 1.76
CA MET A 80 -4.49 -3.69 2.92
C MET A 80 -4.01 -2.80 4.08
N LEU A 81 -4.52 -3.05 5.27
CA LEU A 81 -4.09 -2.35 6.48
C LEU A 81 -2.89 -3.04 7.12
N THR A 82 -1.97 -2.25 7.63
CA THR A 82 -0.81 -2.71 8.38
C THR A 82 -0.75 -2.03 9.76
N SER A 83 0.10 -2.54 10.64
CA SER A 83 0.25 -2.02 12.00
C SER A 83 0.95 -0.64 12.06
N SER A 84 1.61 -0.22 10.98
CA SER A 84 2.30 1.06 10.89
C SER A 84 2.67 1.39 9.44
N GLY A 85 2.97 2.67 9.14
CA GLY A 85 3.52 3.08 7.85
C GLY A 85 4.85 2.39 7.53
N GLN A 86 5.70 2.16 8.53
CA GLN A 86 6.95 1.40 8.34
C GLN A 86 6.69 -0.06 7.94
N ALA A 87 5.65 -0.68 8.48
CA ALA A 87 5.23 -2.01 8.05
C ALA A 87 4.69 -1.98 6.61
N ALA A 88 3.95 -0.92 6.23
CA ALA A 88 3.49 -0.74 4.85
C ALA A 88 4.67 -0.62 3.88
N ASN A 89 5.65 0.23 4.17
CA ASN A 89 6.85 0.40 3.35
C ASN A 89 7.68 -0.89 3.26
N PHE A 90 7.82 -1.60 4.39
CA PHE A 90 8.51 -2.89 4.40
C PHE A 90 7.81 -3.91 3.48
N TYR A 91 6.51 -4.10 3.65
CA TYR A 91 5.76 -5.09 2.87
C TYR A 91 5.65 -4.71 1.39
N ALA A 92 5.54 -3.42 1.05
CA ALA A 92 5.52 -2.98 -0.34
C ALA A 92 6.77 -3.39 -1.10
N ILE A 93 7.95 -3.26 -0.48
CA ILE A 93 9.22 -3.70 -1.08
C ILE A 93 9.41 -5.21 -0.97
N PHE A 94 9.20 -5.79 0.22
CA PHE A 94 9.46 -7.21 0.48
C PHE A 94 8.55 -8.15 -0.31
N ASN A 95 7.36 -7.69 -0.72
CA ASN A 95 6.44 -8.47 -1.55
C ASN A 95 6.96 -8.68 -2.99
N ILE A 96 7.79 -7.79 -3.50
CA ILE A 96 8.27 -7.81 -4.89
C ILE A 96 9.78 -8.02 -5.01
N CYS A 97 10.52 -7.83 -3.93
CA CYS A 97 11.98 -8.03 -3.86
C CYS A 97 12.33 -9.22 -2.99
N GLN A 98 13.32 -9.97 -3.42
CA GLN A 98 13.97 -11.05 -2.67
C GLN A 98 15.48 -10.78 -2.54
N ALA A 99 16.19 -11.64 -1.80
CA ALA A 99 17.65 -11.52 -1.70
C ALA A 99 18.31 -11.56 -3.09
N GLY A 100 19.16 -10.58 -3.36
CA GLY A 100 19.79 -10.36 -4.66
C GLY A 100 19.05 -9.36 -5.55
N ASP A 101 17.85 -8.92 -5.18
CA ASP A 101 17.14 -7.87 -5.91
C ASP A 101 17.54 -6.46 -5.46
N HIS A 102 17.18 -5.50 -6.30
CA HIS A 102 17.50 -4.10 -6.14
C HIS A 102 16.26 -3.23 -6.39
N PHE A 103 16.20 -2.06 -5.74
CA PHE A 103 15.25 -1.00 -6.08
C PHE A 103 15.91 0.37 -5.97
N VAL A 104 15.34 1.34 -6.68
CA VAL A 104 15.78 2.74 -6.65
C VAL A 104 14.84 3.53 -5.74
N CYS A 105 15.36 4.47 -4.98
CA CYS A 105 14.59 5.26 -4.02
C CYS A 105 15.03 6.71 -4.04
N SER A 106 14.07 7.64 -3.93
CA SER A 106 14.38 9.02 -3.62
C SER A 106 15.13 9.11 -2.29
N SER A 107 16.16 9.94 -2.20
CA SER A 107 16.90 10.18 -0.95
C SER A 107 16.15 11.09 0.02
N THR A 108 15.23 11.92 -0.49
CA THR A 108 14.40 12.82 0.31
C THR A 108 13.14 12.11 0.75
N ILE A 109 13.26 11.24 1.75
CA ILE A 109 12.18 10.46 2.37
C ILE A 109 12.33 10.49 3.88
N TYR A 110 11.28 10.06 4.59
CA TYR A 110 11.32 9.94 6.06
C TYR A 110 12.52 9.13 6.53
N GLY A 111 13.24 9.67 7.53
CA GLY A 111 14.50 9.07 8.03
C GLY A 111 14.37 7.62 8.50
N GLY A 112 13.21 7.23 9.06
CA GLY A 112 12.92 5.84 9.42
C GLY A 112 12.87 4.93 8.19
N THR A 113 12.27 5.38 7.09
CA THR A 113 12.22 4.65 5.82
C THR A 113 13.59 4.60 5.15
N PHE A 114 14.35 5.69 5.20
CA PHE A 114 15.74 5.72 4.72
C PHE A 114 16.60 4.66 5.42
N ASN A 115 16.49 4.57 6.75
CA ASN A 115 17.20 3.54 7.53
C ASN A 115 16.67 2.12 7.25
N LEU A 116 15.35 1.95 7.11
CA LEU A 116 14.75 0.68 6.72
C LEU A 116 15.35 0.17 5.41
N PHE A 117 15.43 1.01 4.39
CA PHE A 117 15.88 0.64 3.05
C PHE A 117 17.40 0.50 2.97
N GLY A 118 18.15 1.45 3.53
CA GLY A 118 19.61 1.47 3.44
C GLY A 118 20.32 0.49 4.38
N VAL A 119 19.70 0.12 5.49
CA VAL A 119 20.32 -0.72 6.53
C VAL A 119 19.59 -2.03 6.75
N THR A 120 18.28 -1.98 6.99
CA THR A 120 17.54 -3.19 7.40
C THR A 120 17.32 -4.14 6.24
N LEU A 121 16.82 -3.66 5.09
CA LEU A 121 16.62 -4.49 3.91
C LEU A 121 17.93 -5.03 3.33
N LYS A 122 19.01 -4.26 3.47
CA LYS A 122 20.34 -4.73 3.06
C LYS A 122 20.79 -5.98 3.82
N LYS A 123 20.42 -6.11 5.11
CA LYS A 123 20.67 -7.34 5.89
C LYS A 123 19.89 -8.55 5.36
N LEU A 124 18.80 -8.32 4.65
CA LEU A 124 18.00 -9.35 3.98
C LEU A 124 18.46 -9.61 2.53
N GLY A 125 19.57 -8.98 2.11
CA GLY A 125 20.12 -9.14 0.77
C GLY A 125 19.40 -8.32 -0.31
N ILE A 126 18.55 -7.37 0.06
CA ILE A 126 17.86 -6.45 -0.86
C ILE A 126 18.63 -5.12 -0.89
N GLU A 127 19.06 -4.69 -2.08
CA GLU A 127 19.83 -3.46 -2.24
C GLU A 127 18.96 -2.27 -2.65
N CYS A 128 19.31 -1.08 -2.15
CA CYS A 128 18.68 0.18 -2.50
C CYS A 128 19.73 1.17 -3.02
N THR A 129 19.46 1.82 -4.16
CA THR A 129 20.21 2.99 -4.61
C THR A 129 19.38 4.24 -4.37
N PHE A 130 19.90 5.15 -3.55
CA PHE A 130 19.29 6.45 -3.31
C PHE A 130 19.70 7.46 -4.38
N ILE A 131 18.73 8.23 -4.86
CA ILE A 131 18.89 9.29 -5.86
C ILE A 131 18.27 10.59 -5.35
N ASP A 132 18.73 11.73 -5.82
CA ASP A 132 18.08 13.01 -5.52
C ASP A 132 16.68 13.06 -6.13
N ALA A 133 15.68 13.56 -5.38
CA ALA A 133 14.32 13.74 -5.88
C ALA A 133 14.24 14.68 -7.09
N ASN A 134 15.20 15.64 -7.17
CA ASN A 134 15.33 16.61 -8.24
C ASN A 134 16.27 16.14 -9.38
N ALA A 135 16.83 14.93 -9.28
CA ALA A 135 17.71 14.39 -10.31
C ALA A 135 17.05 14.43 -11.70
N SER A 136 17.86 14.61 -12.73
CA SER A 136 17.40 14.51 -14.12
C SER A 136 16.92 13.10 -14.46
N GLU A 137 16.11 12.98 -15.50
CA GLU A 137 15.65 11.66 -15.97
C GLU A 137 16.82 10.72 -16.27
N GLU A 138 17.90 11.26 -16.86
CA GLU A 138 19.10 10.48 -17.17
C GLU A 138 19.83 9.97 -15.93
N GLU A 139 19.89 10.75 -14.86
CA GLU A 139 20.50 10.34 -13.59
C GLU A 139 19.69 9.26 -12.90
N ILE A 140 18.35 9.40 -12.90
CA ILE A 140 17.45 8.39 -12.37
C ILE A 140 17.58 7.10 -13.19
N ASP A 141 17.58 7.20 -14.50
CA ASP A 141 17.70 6.06 -15.43
C ASP A 141 18.98 5.26 -15.21
N LYS A 142 20.10 5.93 -14.97
CA LYS A 142 21.42 5.31 -14.68
C LYS A 142 21.45 4.53 -13.37
N ALA A 143 20.54 4.80 -12.44
CA ALA A 143 20.45 4.08 -11.16
C ALA A 143 19.82 2.70 -11.30
N PHE A 144 19.13 2.42 -12.42
CA PHE A 144 18.50 1.13 -12.66
C PHE A 144 19.53 0.07 -13.06
N ARG A 145 19.31 -1.13 -12.54
CA ARG A 145 20.12 -2.33 -12.79
C ARG A 145 19.22 -3.43 -13.38
N PRO A 146 19.76 -4.50 -13.99
CA PRO A 146 18.93 -5.60 -14.52
C PRO A 146 18.06 -6.30 -13.48
N ASN A 147 18.44 -6.23 -12.20
CA ASN A 147 17.71 -6.79 -11.05
C ASN A 147 16.87 -5.75 -10.30
N THR A 148 16.67 -4.56 -10.83
CA THR A 148 15.80 -3.53 -10.21
C THR A 148 14.34 -3.93 -10.34
N LYS A 149 13.59 -3.87 -9.22
CA LYS A 149 12.19 -4.29 -9.13
C LYS A 149 11.19 -3.16 -8.87
N ALA A 150 11.65 -2.01 -8.41
CA ALA A 150 10.79 -0.87 -8.11
C ALA A 150 11.56 0.46 -8.16
N LEU A 151 10.80 1.54 -8.31
CA LEU A 151 11.20 2.90 -7.95
C LEU A 151 10.32 3.36 -6.79
N PHE A 152 10.91 3.97 -5.76
CA PHE A 152 10.20 4.45 -4.57
C PHE A 152 10.39 5.95 -4.37
N GLY A 153 9.35 6.64 -3.92
CA GLY A 153 9.41 8.04 -3.51
C GLY A 153 8.36 8.38 -2.47
N GLU A 154 8.42 9.58 -1.93
CA GLU A 154 7.48 10.14 -0.98
C GLU A 154 6.84 11.38 -1.59
N THR A 155 5.51 11.49 -1.59
CA THR A 155 4.79 12.60 -2.27
C THR A 155 5.26 13.96 -1.79
N ILE A 156 5.34 14.12 -0.47
CA ILE A 156 5.88 15.32 0.21
C ILE A 156 6.84 14.82 1.26
N SER A 157 8.12 15.08 1.06
CA SER A 157 9.19 14.52 1.88
C SER A 157 9.24 15.08 3.30
N ASN A 158 9.65 14.24 4.25
CA ASN A 158 9.86 14.61 5.65
C ASN A 158 11.36 14.51 6.00
N PRO A 159 12.06 15.61 6.42
CA PRO A 159 11.52 16.91 6.81
C PRO A 159 11.64 18.02 5.74
N SER A 160 12.19 17.75 4.57
CA SER A 160 12.57 18.80 3.61
C SER A 160 11.40 19.46 2.88
N ILE A 161 10.21 18.81 2.89
CA ILE A 161 8.97 19.27 2.23
C ILE A 161 9.15 19.41 0.70
N ASP A 162 10.08 18.65 0.12
CA ASP A 162 10.21 18.55 -1.34
C ASP A 162 9.01 17.76 -1.90
N VAL A 163 8.45 18.25 -2.99
CA VAL A 163 7.33 17.60 -3.68
C VAL A 163 7.87 16.74 -4.82
N LEU A 164 7.54 15.45 -4.80
CA LEU A 164 7.95 14.51 -5.83
C LEU A 164 7.22 14.78 -7.14
N ASP A 165 7.95 14.86 -8.24
CA ASP A 165 7.38 14.80 -9.59
C ASP A 165 6.96 13.34 -9.90
N ILE A 166 5.73 12.99 -9.46
CA ILE A 166 5.19 11.63 -9.61
C ILE A 166 5.11 11.20 -11.07
N GLU A 167 4.76 12.12 -11.99
CA GLU A 167 4.65 11.80 -13.42
C GLU A 167 6.01 11.44 -14.01
N LYS A 168 7.06 12.20 -13.67
CA LYS A 168 8.45 11.91 -14.07
C LYS A 168 8.89 10.53 -13.55
N PHE A 169 8.70 10.28 -12.27
CA PHE A 169 9.09 9.03 -11.63
C PHE A 169 8.32 7.84 -12.19
N ALA A 170 7.00 7.97 -12.39
CA ALA A 170 6.16 6.93 -12.98
C ALA A 170 6.60 6.59 -14.41
N ARG A 171 6.85 7.61 -15.23
CA ARG A 171 7.30 7.42 -16.61
C ARG A 171 8.61 6.63 -16.68
N ILE A 172 9.56 6.95 -15.80
CA ILE A 172 10.86 6.26 -15.75
C ILE A 172 10.68 4.83 -15.25
N ALA A 173 9.96 4.62 -14.14
CA ALA A 173 9.69 3.28 -13.60
C ALA A 173 9.04 2.38 -14.66
N HIS A 174 8.01 2.87 -15.34
CA HIS A 174 7.30 2.12 -16.37
C HIS A 174 8.16 1.86 -17.61
N LYS A 175 9.07 2.76 -17.98
CA LYS A 175 10.08 2.52 -19.04
C LYS A 175 10.93 1.29 -18.75
N HIS A 176 11.25 1.06 -17.47
CA HIS A 176 12.00 -0.12 -17.00
C HIS A 176 11.10 -1.33 -16.67
N GLY A 177 9.78 -1.24 -16.88
CA GLY A 177 8.83 -2.32 -16.61
C GLY A 177 8.63 -2.62 -15.13
N VAL A 178 8.90 -1.66 -14.24
CA VAL A 178 8.74 -1.80 -12.79
C VAL A 178 7.70 -0.80 -12.25
N PRO A 179 7.06 -1.07 -11.09
CA PRO A 179 6.14 -0.14 -10.47
C PRO A 179 6.87 1.05 -9.84
N LEU A 180 6.18 2.20 -9.80
CA LEU A 180 6.46 3.28 -8.86
C LEU A 180 5.65 3.01 -7.58
N ILE A 181 6.32 3.04 -6.43
CA ILE A 181 5.72 2.98 -5.09
C ILE A 181 5.85 4.36 -4.47
N VAL A 182 4.74 4.90 -3.96
CA VAL A 182 4.71 6.25 -3.39
C VAL A 182 4.19 6.19 -1.95
N ASP A 183 4.98 6.69 -1.01
CA ASP A 183 4.51 6.98 0.34
C ASP A 183 3.74 8.31 0.32
N ASN A 184 2.42 8.23 0.47
CA ASN A 184 1.51 9.36 0.39
C ASN A 184 1.07 9.88 1.78
N THR A 185 1.88 9.66 2.81
CA THR A 185 1.53 9.97 4.20
C THR A 185 1.14 11.43 4.40
N PHE A 186 1.92 12.38 3.89
CA PHE A 186 1.65 13.82 4.13
C PHE A 186 0.55 14.39 3.23
N ALA A 187 0.51 13.98 1.96
CA ALA A 187 -0.52 14.47 1.05
C ALA A 187 -1.89 13.84 1.33
N THR A 188 -1.94 12.61 1.86
CA THR A 188 -3.16 11.84 2.12
C THR A 188 -3.95 11.55 0.83
N PRO A 189 -5.03 10.75 0.86
CA PRO A 189 -5.87 10.53 -0.32
C PRO A 189 -6.63 11.78 -0.80
N ILE A 190 -6.54 12.89 -0.08
CA ILE A 190 -7.36 14.07 -0.34
C ILE A 190 -6.64 15.09 -1.23
N ASN A 191 -5.33 15.23 -1.10
CA ASN A 191 -4.50 16.21 -1.82
C ASN A 191 -3.82 15.61 -3.04
#